data_c103324b1a7c375e9ed3ce30eadd1e21
#
_entry.id   c103324b1a7c375e9ed3ce30eadd1e21
#
_cell.length_a   1.000
_cell.length_b   1.000
_cell.length_c   1.000
_cell.angle_alpha   90.00
_cell.angle_beta   90.00
_cell.angle_gamma   90.00
#
_symmetry.space_group_name_H-M   'P 1'
#
loop_
_entity.id
_entity.type
_entity.pdbx_description
1 polymer ?
#
loop_
_entity_poly.entity_id
_entity_poly.type
_entity_poly.pdbx_seq_one_letter_code
_entity_poly.pdbx_strand_id
1 'polypeptide(L)'
;MSTPPDALLLLATGCAHCPAVLAALSRLLEEGRLGRLEAVNIVEHPEAAKAVGTRSVPWTRIGPFELEGMHSQSELAHWCELAASGKGFGEYFTHLLDTRRPHKVAEFIERDPASLTSLLALLEDSGTPMAARIGIGVVMEDLQGSEWLAAAVPVLTRMADATEANIRADIAHYLGLVATPEVIPLLRKLQQDEHPDVREIATDSLNELSP
;
A
#
# COMPACT_ATOMS: atom_id res chain seq x y z
N MET A 1 -26.30 5.78 4.75
CA MET A 1 -25.86 6.24 3.39
C MET A 1 -24.43 6.70 3.56
N SER A 2 -23.49 6.16 2.80
CA SER A 2 -22.08 6.59 2.83
C SER A 2 -21.98 8.02 2.26
N THR A 3 -21.14 8.85 2.88
CA THR A 3 -20.89 10.21 2.39
C THR A 3 -20.01 10.14 1.15
N PRO A 4 -20.37 10.81 0.03
CA PRO A 4 -19.50 10.89 -1.13
C PRO A 4 -18.12 11.47 -0.76
N PRO A 5 -17.01 10.92 -1.28
CA PRO A 5 -15.68 11.44 -0.99
C PRO A 5 -15.43 12.79 -1.66
N ASP A 6 -14.50 13.57 -1.11
CA ASP A 6 -13.95 14.75 -1.77
C ASP A 6 -12.81 14.36 -2.71
N ALA A 7 -12.61 15.15 -3.76
CA ALA A 7 -11.51 15.01 -4.69
C ALA A 7 -10.67 16.28 -4.82
N LEU A 8 -9.36 16.09 -4.97
CA LEU A 8 -8.39 17.12 -5.36
C LEU A 8 -7.74 16.70 -6.67
N LEU A 9 -7.77 17.57 -7.67
CA LEU A 9 -7.06 17.41 -8.93
C LEU A 9 -5.92 18.45 -9.02
N LEU A 10 -4.70 17.97 -9.17
CA LEU A 10 -3.58 18.82 -9.58
C LEU A 10 -3.38 18.71 -11.09
N LEU A 11 -3.37 19.84 -11.75
CA LEU A 11 -3.23 19.96 -13.20
C LEU A 11 -2.21 21.04 -13.57
N ALA A 12 -1.80 21.11 -14.84
CA ALA A 12 -0.91 22.16 -15.31
C ALA A 12 -1.37 22.70 -16.68
N THR A 13 -1.05 23.94 -16.94
CA THR A 13 -1.21 24.55 -18.27
C THR A 13 -0.41 23.75 -19.29
N GLY A 14 -1.04 23.37 -20.41
CA GLY A 14 -0.40 22.58 -21.48
C GLY A 14 -0.35 21.07 -21.24
N CYS A 15 -0.89 20.58 -20.14
CA CYS A 15 -1.01 19.14 -19.89
C CYS A 15 -2.08 18.52 -20.80
N ALA A 16 -1.67 17.59 -21.68
CA ALA A 16 -2.56 16.98 -22.67
C ALA A 16 -3.68 16.10 -22.07
N HIS A 17 -3.45 15.50 -20.91
CA HIS A 17 -4.38 14.56 -20.26
C HIS A 17 -5.26 15.21 -19.19
N CYS A 18 -4.85 16.35 -18.67
CA CYS A 18 -5.56 17.01 -17.56
C CYS A 18 -7.02 17.40 -17.89
N PRO A 19 -7.36 17.88 -19.10
CA PRO A 19 -8.74 18.21 -19.43
C PRO A 19 -9.70 17.02 -19.38
N ALA A 20 -9.23 15.84 -19.80
CA ALA A 20 -10.06 14.62 -19.78
C ALA A 20 -10.35 14.17 -18.33
N VAL A 21 -9.35 14.21 -17.45
CA VAL A 21 -9.53 13.86 -16.02
C VAL A 21 -10.42 14.87 -15.31
N LEU A 22 -10.25 16.18 -15.59
CA LEU A 22 -11.12 17.22 -15.02
C LEU A 22 -12.58 17.04 -15.45
N ALA A 23 -12.82 16.75 -16.73
CA ALA A 23 -14.17 16.50 -17.24
C ALA A 23 -14.82 15.27 -16.60
N ALA A 24 -14.04 14.18 -16.41
CA ALA A 24 -14.51 12.97 -15.74
C ALA A 24 -14.90 13.22 -14.27
N LEU A 25 -14.04 13.92 -13.52
CA LEU A 25 -14.32 14.27 -12.13
C LEU A 25 -15.52 15.22 -11.99
N SER A 26 -15.66 16.18 -12.92
CA SER A 26 -16.81 17.09 -12.93
C SER A 26 -18.14 16.34 -13.11
N ARG A 27 -18.18 15.33 -14.01
CA ARG A 27 -19.35 14.47 -14.17
C ARG A 27 -19.68 13.67 -12.90
N LEU A 28 -18.66 13.11 -12.24
CA LEU A 28 -18.87 12.38 -11.00
C LEU A 28 -19.38 13.28 -9.87
N LEU A 29 -19.00 14.56 -9.87
CA LEU A 29 -19.56 15.56 -8.96
C LEU A 29 -21.03 15.86 -9.28
N GLU A 30 -21.38 16.06 -10.56
CA GLU A 30 -22.75 16.26 -11.03
C GLU A 30 -23.66 15.06 -10.73
N GLU A 31 -23.12 13.84 -10.80
CA GLU A 31 -23.78 12.57 -10.46
C GLU A 31 -23.93 12.34 -8.95
N GLY A 32 -23.34 13.22 -8.11
CA GLY A 32 -23.37 13.07 -6.64
C GLY A 32 -22.46 11.94 -6.11
N ARG A 33 -21.53 11.45 -6.91
CA ARG A 33 -20.52 10.44 -6.54
C ARG A 33 -19.28 11.06 -5.87
N LEU A 34 -19.09 12.37 -6.02
CA LEU A 34 -18.17 13.19 -5.27
C LEU A 34 -18.93 14.24 -4.47
N GLY A 35 -18.48 14.55 -3.27
CA GLY A 35 -19.02 15.61 -2.42
C GLY A 35 -18.48 16.98 -2.81
N ARG A 36 -17.19 17.03 -3.16
CA ARG A 36 -16.47 18.25 -3.54
C ARG A 36 -15.38 17.92 -4.54
N LEU A 37 -15.15 18.83 -5.48
CA LEU A 37 -14.00 18.80 -6.38
C LEU A 37 -13.22 20.12 -6.24
N GLU A 38 -11.94 20.00 -5.90
CA GLU A 38 -10.98 21.08 -5.94
C GLU A 38 -9.98 20.83 -7.08
N ALA A 39 -9.78 21.79 -7.96
CA ALA A 39 -8.83 21.70 -9.07
C ALA A 39 -7.80 22.83 -8.95
N VAL A 40 -6.51 22.47 -8.91
CA VAL A 40 -5.42 23.42 -8.69
C VAL A 40 -4.42 23.35 -9.83
N ASN A 41 -4.11 24.50 -10.45
CA ASN A 41 -3.05 24.61 -11.44
C ASN A 41 -1.70 24.78 -10.72
N ILE A 42 -0.84 23.76 -10.80
CA ILE A 42 0.46 23.75 -10.11
C ILE A 42 1.50 24.70 -10.73
N VAL A 43 1.23 25.26 -11.92
CA VAL A 43 2.10 26.30 -12.48
C VAL A 43 1.93 27.60 -11.69
N GLU A 44 0.69 27.92 -11.31
CA GLU A 44 0.37 29.10 -10.48
C GLU A 44 0.50 28.84 -8.99
N HIS A 45 0.31 27.57 -8.57
CA HIS A 45 0.32 27.11 -7.17
C HIS A 45 1.29 25.92 -6.97
N PRO A 46 2.60 26.12 -7.13
CA PRO A 46 3.59 25.03 -7.03
C PRO A 46 3.68 24.41 -5.63
N GLU A 47 3.27 25.14 -4.59
CA GLU A 47 3.17 24.64 -3.21
C GLU A 47 2.19 23.48 -3.08
N ALA A 48 1.13 23.42 -3.90
CA ALA A 48 0.16 22.33 -3.87
C ALA A 48 0.81 20.97 -4.29
N ALA A 49 1.66 20.99 -5.31
CA ALA A 49 2.41 19.80 -5.73
C ALA A 49 3.44 19.36 -4.67
N LYS A 50 4.11 20.33 -4.03
CA LYS A 50 5.07 20.05 -2.94
C LYS A 50 4.38 19.43 -1.73
N ALA A 51 3.17 19.89 -1.38
CA ALA A 51 2.43 19.42 -0.22
C ALA A 51 2.06 17.92 -0.32
N VAL A 52 1.89 17.38 -1.53
CA VAL A 52 1.57 15.97 -1.77
C VAL A 52 2.76 15.16 -2.33
N GLY A 53 3.92 15.80 -2.47
CA GLY A 53 5.15 15.15 -2.92
C GLY A 53 5.13 14.69 -4.38
N THR A 54 4.23 15.24 -5.24
CA THR A 54 4.16 14.86 -6.65
C THR A 54 4.94 15.82 -7.56
N ARG A 55 5.42 15.28 -8.69
CA ARG A 55 5.98 16.04 -9.82
C ARG A 55 5.24 15.78 -11.11
N SER A 56 4.20 14.94 -11.06
CA SER A 56 3.43 14.48 -12.22
C SER A 56 2.03 15.05 -12.20
N VAL A 57 1.51 15.38 -13.39
CA VAL A 57 0.11 15.79 -13.59
C VAL A 57 -0.47 15.05 -14.81
N PRO A 58 -1.77 14.73 -14.82
CA PRO A 58 -2.73 14.94 -13.74
C PRO A 58 -2.39 14.06 -12.52
N TRP A 59 -2.57 14.61 -11.33
CA TRP A 59 -2.53 13.89 -10.07
C TRP A 59 -3.88 14.11 -9.37
N THR A 60 -4.50 13.02 -8.94
CA THR A 60 -5.85 13.07 -8.38
C THR A 60 -5.84 12.40 -7.01
N ARG A 61 -6.47 13.03 -6.01
CA ARG A 61 -6.78 12.38 -4.73
C ARG A 61 -8.29 12.26 -4.60
N ILE A 62 -8.79 11.05 -4.31
CA ILE A 62 -10.20 10.75 -4.05
C ILE A 62 -10.29 10.12 -2.66
N GLY A 63 -10.82 10.85 -1.70
CA GLY A 63 -10.75 10.45 -0.30
C GLY A 63 -9.30 10.17 0.12
N PRO A 64 -8.95 8.95 0.56
CA PRO A 64 -7.58 8.59 0.94
C PRO A 64 -6.68 8.20 -0.23
N PHE A 65 -7.22 7.94 -1.43
CA PHE A 65 -6.49 7.34 -2.56
C PHE A 65 -5.84 8.39 -3.45
N GLU A 66 -4.54 8.24 -3.70
CA GLU A 66 -3.72 9.10 -4.56
C GLU A 66 -3.42 8.38 -5.88
N LEU A 67 -3.83 8.98 -6.99
CA LEU A 67 -3.76 8.42 -8.33
C LEU A 67 -2.92 9.33 -9.24
N GLU A 68 -1.95 8.76 -9.94
CA GLU A 68 -1.08 9.50 -10.86
C GLU A 68 -1.41 9.15 -12.30
N GLY A 69 -1.41 10.16 -13.16
CA GLY A 69 -1.63 9.99 -14.59
C GLY A 69 -3.10 10.05 -15.02
N MET A 70 -3.33 9.60 -16.24
CA MET A 70 -4.66 9.62 -16.85
C MET A 70 -5.47 8.41 -16.36
N HIS A 71 -6.65 8.67 -15.83
CA HIS A 71 -7.65 7.66 -15.47
C HIS A 71 -8.95 7.92 -16.22
N SER A 72 -9.61 6.88 -16.68
CA SER A 72 -10.94 6.94 -17.29
C SER A 72 -12.00 7.31 -16.25
N GLN A 73 -13.16 7.77 -16.74
CA GLN A 73 -14.30 8.07 -15.84
C GLN A 73 -14.72 6.83 -15.03
N SER A 74 -14.70 5.64 -15.64
CA SER A 74 -15.05 4.38 -14.93
C SER A 74 -14.06 4.03 -13.81
N GLU A 75 -12.75 4.23 -14.03
CA GLU A 75 -11.74 4.01 -12.99
C GLU A 75 -11.90 5.01 -11.84
N LEU A 76 -12.08 6.31 -12.16
CA LEU A 76 -12.30 7.33 -11.13
C LEU A 76 -13.60 7.06 -10.35
N ALA A 77 -14.65 6.61 -11.04
CA ALA A 77 -15.91 6.23 -10.44
C ALA A 77 -15.75 5.07 -9.46
N HIS A 78 -14.95 4.07 -9.83
CA HIS A 78 -14.63 2.93 -8.98
C HIS A 78 -13.88 3.38 -7.70
N TRP A 79 -12.87 4.25 -7.83
CA TRP A 79 -12.19 4.82 -6.67
C TRP A 79 -13.11 5.65 -5.77
N CYS A 80 -14.11 6.34 -6.33
CA CYS A 80 -15.14 7.02 -5.52
C CYS A 80 -15.96 6.02 -4.70
N GLU A 81 -16.35 4.88 -5.27
CA GLU A 81 -17.09 3.83 -4.57
C GLU A 81 -16.28 3.22 -3.43
N LEU A 82 -15.01 2.90 -3.68
CA LEU A 82 -14.10 2.38 -2.68
C LEU A 82 -13.91 3.37 -1.53
N ALA A 83 -13.67 4.64 -1.84
CA ALA A 83 -13.50 5.68 -0.84
C ALA A 83 -14.79 5.89 0.00
N ALA A 84 -15.95 5.92 -0.64
CA ALA A 84 -17.24 6.06 0.03
C ALA A 84 -17.57 4.88 0.95
N SER A 85 -17.09 3.66 0.60
CA SER A 85 -17.31 2.46 1.41
C SER A 85 -16.40 2.34 2.63
N GLY A 86 -15.33 3.16 2.71
CA GLY A 86 -14.26 3.01 3.71
C GLY A 86 -13.44 1.73 3.55
N LYS A 87 -13.54 1.11 2.37
CA LYS A 87 -12.85 -0.12 1.98
C LYS A 87 -11.93 0.18 0.78
N GLY A 88 -11.20 -0.83 0.32
CA GLY A 88 -10.42 -0.68 -0.91
C GLY A 88 -8.93 -0.47 -0.68
N PHE A 89 -8.44 -0.47 0.56
CA PHE A 89 -6.99 -0.36 0.81
C PHE A 89 -6.20 -1.53 0.20
N GLY A 90 -6.73 -2.74 0.22
CA GLY A 90 -6.10 -3.89 -0.45
C GLY A 90 -5.95 -3.65 -1.95
N GLU A 91 -7.01 -3.19 -2.63
CA GLU A 91 -6.97 -2.86 -4.05
C GLU A 91 -6.04 -1.67 -4.34
N TYR A 92 -6.06 -0.65 -3.48
CA TYR A 92 -5.16 0.50 -3.60
C TYR A 92 -3.69 0.09 -3.43
N PHE A 93 -3.39 -0.76 -2.46
CA PHE A 93 -2.03 -1.27 -2.28
C PHE A 93 -1.60 -2.14 -3.45
N THR A 94 -2.47 -3.01 -3.97
CA THR A 94 -2.20 -3.76 -5.20
C THR A 94 -1.88 -2.81 -6.36
N HIS A 95 -2.69 -1.75 -6.56
CA HIS A 95 -2.44 -0.74 -7.58
C HIS A 95 -1.07 -0.04 -7.40
N LEU A 96 -0.70 0.32 -6.17
CA LEU A 96 0.61 0.93 -5.89
C LEU A 96 1.76 -0.04 -6.16
N LEU A 97 1.62 -1.31 -5.77
CA LEU A 97 2.62 -2.35 -5.98
C LEU A 97 2.80 -2.66 -7.47
N ASP A 98 1.72 -2.79 -8.23
CA ASP A 98 1.73 -3.01 -9.69
C ASP A 98 2.36 -1.84 -10.45
N THR A 99 2.17 -0.63 -9.96
CA THR A 99 2.78 0.59 -10.52
C THR A 99 4.18 0.89 -9.94
N ARG A 100 4.79 -0.07 -9.24
CA ARG A 100 6.14 -0.01 -8.67
C ARG A 100 6.35 1.14 -7.69
N ARG A 101 5.38 1.35 -6.81
CA ARG A 101 5.40 2.39 -5.77
C ARG A 101 5.26 1.81 -4.35
N PRO A 102 6.05 0.80 -3.95
CA PRO A 102 5.94 0.18 -2.63
C PRO A 102 6.15 1.17 -1.49
N HIS A 103 7.10 2.12 -1.63
CA HIS A 103 7.35 3.15 -0.60
C HIS A 103 6.10 4.00 -0.28
N LYS A 104 5.19 4.20 -1.26
CA LYS A 104 3.92 4.88 -1.02
C LYS A 104 2.98 4.07 -0.13
N VAL A 105 3.07 2.75 -0.16
CA VAL A 105 2.31 1.87 0.76
C VAL A 105 2.85 2.03 2.18
N ALA A 106 4.18 2.04 2.36
CA ALA A 106 4.79 2.27 3.67
C ALA A 106 4.41 3.65 4.24
N GLU A 107 4.57 4.73 3.46
CA GLU A 107 4.14 6.08 3.83
C GLU A 107 2.64 6.14 4.21
N PHE A 108 1.80 5.34 3.53
CA PHE A 108 0.38 5.28 3.84
C PHE A 108 0.12 4.59 5.17
N ILE A 109 0.78 3.47 5.43
CA ILE A 109 0.67 2.72 6.70
C ILE A 109 1.15 3.59 7.88
N GLU A 110 2.23 4.36 7.72
CA GLU A 110 2.69 5.29 8.75
C GLU A 110 1.64 6.37 9.10
N ARG A 111 0.87 6.83 8.11
CA ARG A 111 -0.21 7.82 8.31
C ARG A 111 -1.51 7.21 8.83
N ASP A 112 -1.81 5.99 8.40
CA ASP A 112 -3.01 5.23 8.79
C ASP A 112 -2.63 3.76 9.10
N PRO A 113 -2.15 3.50 10.33
CA PRO A 113 -1.69 2.18 10.75
C PRO A 113 -2.76 1.08 10.65
N ALA A 114 -4.04 1.42 10.73
CA ALA A 114 -5.12 0.45 10.57
C ALA A 114 -5.11 -0.21 9.18
N SER A 115 -4.57 0.48 8.17
CA SER A 115 -4.46 -0.03 6.81
C SER A 115 -3.45 -1.19 6.66
N LEU A 116 -2.52 -1.38 7.60
CA LEU A 116 -1.60 -2.52 7.63
C LEU A 116 -2.32 -3.86 7.52
N THR A 117 -3.52 -3.97 8.11
CA THR A 117 -4.33 -5.20 8.00
C THR A 117 -4.67 -5.55 6.55
N SER A 118 -4.83 -4.56 5.68
CA SER A 118 -5.10 -4.78 4.26
C SER A 118 -3.86 -5.27 3.51
N LEU A 119 -2.66 -4.81 3.88
CA LEU A 119 -1.41 -5.34 3.32
C LEU A 119 -1.18 -6.80 3.75
N LEU A 120 -1.43 -7.10 5.04
CA LEU A 120 -1.30 -8.46 5.56
C LEU A 120 -2.32 -9.41 4.93
N ALA A 121 -3.53 -8.96 4.61
CA ALA A 121 -4.52 -9.75 3.89
C ALA A 121 -4.04 -10.10 2.45
N LEU A 122 -3.34 -9.19 1.77
CA LEU A 122 -2.70 -9.49 0.48
C LEU A 122 -1.58 -10.52 0.63
N LEU A 123 -0.85 -10.49 1.71
CA LEU A 123 0.21 -11.47 2.00
C LEU A 123 -0.39 -12.87 2.26
N GLU A 124 -1.54 -12.94 2.96
CA GLU A 124 -2.27 -14.18 3.24
C GLU A 124 -2.95 -14.77 1.97
N ASP A 125 -3.28 -13.95 0.98
CA ASP A 125 -3.94 -14.40 -0.24
C ASP A 125 -2.94 -15.10 -1.18
N SER A 126 -3.09 -16.41 -1.37
CA SER A 126 -2.28 -17.19 -2.30
C SER A 126 -2.44 -16.75 -3.78
N GLY A 127 -3.52 -16.06 -4.11
CA GLY A 127 -3.76 -15.46 -5.42
C GLY A 127 -2.97 -14.18 -5.69
N THR A 128 -2.33 -13.60 -4.67
CA THR A 128 -1.54 -12.36 -4.84
C THR A 128 -0.39 -12.58 -5.83
N PRO A 129 -0.30 -11.78 -6.92
CA PRO A 129 0.72 -11.92 -7.93
C PRO A 129 2.15 -11.81 -7.35
N MET A 130 3.10 -12.55 -7.93
CA MET A 130 4.51 -12.53 -7.50
C MET A 130 5.09 -11.10 -7.47
N ALA A 131 4.78 -10.27 -8.47
CA ALA A 131 5.25 -8.88 -8.50
C ALA A 131 4.76 -8.06 -7.29
N ALA A 132 3.49 -8.27 -6.88
CA ALA A 132 2.95 -7.64 -5.68
C ALA A 132 3.61 -8.19 -4.41
N ARG A 133 3.88 -9.51 -4.32
CA ARG A 133 4.60 -10.10 -3.18
C ARG A 133 6.02 -9.52 -3.02
N ILE A 134 6.75 -9.34 -4.11
CA ILE A 134 8.06 -8.67 -4.09
C ILE A 134 7.90 -7.23 -3.57
N GLY A 135 6.89 -6.52 -4.03
CA GLY A 135 6.60 -5.16 -3.54
C GLY A 135 6.21 -5.12 -2.07
N ILE A 136 5.47 -6.13 -1.56
CA ILE A 136 5.18 -6.27 -0.12
C ILE A 136 6.49 -6.42 0.66
N GLY A 137 7.46 -7.21 0.17
CA GLY A 137 8.78 -7.33 0.78
C GLY A 137 9.45 -5.97 0.98
N VAL A 138 9.48 -5.14 -0.06
CA VAL A 138 10.03 -3.77 0.04
C VAL A 138 9.28 -2.93 1.07
N VAL A 139 7.95 -3.03 1.14
CA VAL A 139 7.16 -2.32 2.17
C VAL A 139 7.55 -2.77 3.57
N MET A 140 7.73 -4.08 3.77
CA MET A 140 8.13 -4.63 5.08
C MET A 140 9.54 -4.16 5.47
N GLU A 141 10.47 -4.08 4.51
CA GLU A 141 11.82 -3.53 4.71
C GLU A 141 11.77 -2.03 5.08
N ASP A 142 10.94 -1.23 4.39
CA ASP A 142 10.75 0.18 4.72
C ASP A 142 10.20 0.39 6.14
N LEU A 143 9.40 -0.57 6.63
CA LEU A 143 8.81 -0.55 7.98
C LEU A 143 9.71 -1.21 9.05
N GLN A 144 10.94 -1.62 8.72
CA GLN A 144 11.84 -2.32 9.64
C GLN A 144 11.98 -1.58 10.98
N GLY A 145 11.83 -2.31 12.07
CA GLY A 145 11.97 -1.79 13.43
C GLY A 145 10.88 -0.81 13.86
N SER A 146 9.86 -0.57 13.03
CA SER A 146 8.74 0.29 13.39
C SER A 146 7.75 -0.39 14.33
N GLU A 147 7.01 0.40 15.12
CA GLU A 147 5.91 -0.11 15.93
C GLU A 147 4.79 -0.75 15.08
N TRP A 148 4.63 -0.32 13.82
CA TRP A 148 3.66 -0.86 12.88
C TRP A 148 4.00 -2.30 12.50
N LEU A 149 5.27 -2.58 12.20
CA LEU A 149 5.71 -3.93 11.90
C LEU A 149 5.64 -4.83 13.13
N ALA A 150 5.93 -4.31 14.32
CA ALA A 150 5.73 -5.04 15.57
C ALA A 150 4.25 -5.42 15.79
N ALA A 151 3.31 -4.55 15.42
CA ALA A 151 1.87 -4.84 15.48
C ALA A 151 1.43 -5.96 14.51
N ALA A 152 2.22 -6.28 13.47
CA ALA A 152 1.95 -7.37 12.54
C ALA A 152 2.29 -8.76 13.09
N VAL A 153 3.08 -8.87 14.17
CA VAL A 153 3.56 -10.15 14.73
C VAL A 153 2.46 -11.21 14.92
N PRO A 154 1.25 -10.90 15.45
CA PRO A 154 0.21 -11.91 15.60
C PRO A 154 -0.26 -12.52 14.27
N VAL A 155 -0.27 -11.73 13.18
CA VAL A 155 -0.62 -12.22 11.84
C VAL A 155 0.54 -13.04 11.28
N LEU A 156 1.76 -12.53 11.32
CA LEU A 156 2.96 -13.23 10.87
C LEU A 156 3.13 -14.58 11.59
N THR A 157 2.80 -14.64 12.90
CA THR A 157 2.84 -15.88 13.67
C THR A 157 1.89 -16.94 13.11
N ARG A 158 0.66 -16.56 12.72
CA ARG A 158 -0.28 -17.50 12.10
C ARG A 158 0.21 -17.98 10.73
N MET A 159 0.81 -17.09 9.95
CA MET A 159 1.31 -17.40 8.62
C MET A 159 2.60 -18.21 8.62
N ALA A 160 3.32 -18.28 9.73
CA ALA A 160 4.50 -19.12 9.88
C ALA A 160 4.20 -20.64 9.74
N ASP A 161 2.93 -21.03 9.80
CA ASP A 161 2.44 -22.39 9.57
C ASP A 161 1.75 -22.55 8.20
N ALA A 162 1.98 -21.63 7.24
CA ALA A 162 1.43 -21.71 5.90
C ALA A 162 1.91 -22.99 5.18
N THR A 163 1.05 -23.53 4.31
CA THR A 163 1.36 -24.75 3.54
C THR A 163 2.54 -24.52 2.58
N GLU A 164 2.59 -23.35 1.97
CA GLU A 164 3.58 -22.97 0.96
C GLU A 164 4.90 -22.56 1.63
N ALA A 165 5.99 -23.24 1.27
CA ALA A 165 7.31 -22.96 1.84
C ALA A 165 7.82 -21.53 1.52
N ASN A 166 7.49 -20.99 0.35
CA ASN A 166 7.85 -19.62 0.00
C ASN A 166 7.17 -18.59 0.93
N ILE A 167 5.93 -18.82 1.33
CA ILE A 167 5.25 -17.96 2.32
C ILE A 167 5.94 -18.05 3.66
N ARG A 168 6.26 -19.27 4.15
CA ARG A 168 6.99 -19.44 5.42
C ARG A 168 8.38 -18.78 5.38
N ALA A 169 9.04 -18.79 4.22
CA ALA A 169 10.33 -18.12 4.02
C ALA A 169 10.19 -16.59 4.11
N ASP A 170 9.18 -16.00 3.43
CA ASP A 170 8.86 -14.57 3.53
C ASP A 170 8.57 -14.20 4.99
N ILE A 171 7.80 -15.01 5.70
CA ILE A 171 7.48 -14.77 7.11
C ILE A 171 8.72 -14.83 8.00
N ALA A 172 9.65 -15.77 7.76
CA ALA A 172 10.91 -15.82 8.49
C ALA A 172 11.72 -14.51 8.31
N HIS A 173 11.79 -13.99 7.09
CA HIS A 173 12.42 -12.71 6.80
C HIS A 173 11.72 -11.55 7.52
N TYR A 174 10.39 -11.44 7.40
CA TYR A 174 9.64 -10.33 8.01
C TYR A 174 9.70 -10.33 9.54
N LEU A 175 9.75 -11.51 10.17
CA LEU A 175 9.98 -11.63 11.61
C LEU A 175 11.37 -11.09 11.99
N GLY A 176 12.39 -11.31 11.16
CA GLY A 176 13.72 -10.69 11.34
C GLY A 176 13.67 -9.16 11.32
N LEU A 177 12.88 -8.59 10.39
CA LEU A 177 12.70 -7.13 10.27
C LEU A 177 11.97 -6.50 11.47
N VAL A 178 11.14 -7.25 12.20
CA VAL A 178 10.50 -6.78 13.46
C VAL A 178 11.53 -6.38 14.49
N ALA A 179 12.68 -7.09 14.53
CA ALA A 179 13.83 -6.80 15.37
C ALA A 179 13.53 -6.75 16.88
N THR A 180 12.56 -7.55 17.37
CA THR A 180 12.24 -7.66 18.80
C THR A 180 12.52 -9.06 19.35
N PRO A 181 12.87 -9.22 20.64
CA PRO A 181 13.14 -10.54 21.23
C PRO A 181 11.96 -11.52 21.16
N GLU A 182 10.74 -11.02 21.04
CA GLU A 182 9.50 -11.81 21.05
C GLU A 182 9.40 -12.74 19.83
N VAL A 183 10.05 -12.40 18.70
CA VAL A 183 10.02 -13.22 17.49
C VAL A 183 11.04 -14.38 17.51
N ILE A 184 12.03 -14.36 18.41
CA ILE A 184 13.11 -15.36 18.50
C ILE A 184 12.59 -16.80 18.63
N PRO A 185 11.60 -17.10 19.49
CA PRO A 185 11.09 -18.47 19.59
C PRO A 185 10.48 -18.98 18.28
N LEU A 186 9.83 -18.10 17.52
CA LEU A 186 9.20 -18.46 16.26
C LEU A 186 10.25 -18.65 15.14
N LEU A 187 11.27 -17.81 15.07
CA LEU A 187 12.38 -18.00 14.15
C LEU A 187 13.16 -19.30 14.44
N ARG A 188 13.35 -19.66 15.73
CA ARG A 188 13.93 -20.96 16.12
C ARG A 188 13.08 -22.15 15.67
N LYS A 189 11.74 -22.02 15.66
CA LYS A 189 10.84 -23.03 15.11
C LYS A 189 11.08 -23.16 13.60
N LEU A 190 11.12 -22.03 12.87
CA LEU A 190 11.35 -22.01 11.42
C LEU A 190 12.74 -22.51 11.02
N GLN A 191 13.76 -22.42 11.88
CA GLN A 191 15.06 -23.07 11.66
C GLN A 191 14.97 -24.60 11.57
N GLN A 192 13.88 -25.20 12.03
CA GLN A 192 13.62 -26.63 11.95
C GLN A 192 12.61 -26.99 10.87
N ASP A 193 12.30 -26.05 9.95
CA ASP A 193 11.36 -26.28 8.86
C ASP A 193 11.83 -27.42 7.94
N GLU A 194 10.89 -28.09 7.30
CA GLU A 194 11.19 -29.15 6.32
C GLU A 194 11.90 -28.62 5.07
N HIS A 195 11.62 -27.36 4.67
CA HIS A 195 12.19 -26.73 3.48
C HIS A 195 13.52 -26.04 3.79
N PRO A 196 14.58 -26.27 2.98
CA PRO A 196 15.91 -25.71 3.25
C PRO A 196 15.96 -24.20 3.21
N ASP A 197 15.25 -23.54 2.28
CA ASP A 197 15.25 -22.08 2.15
C ASP A 197 14.64 -21.41 3.38
N VAL A 198 13.58 -22.00 3.95
CA VAL A 198 12.96 -21.49 5.19
C VAL A 198 13.96 -21.56 6.36
N ARG A 199 14.70 -22.69 6.48
CA ARG A 199 15.73 -22.82 7.53
C ARG A 199 16.86 -21.82 7.37
N GLU A 200 17.31 -21.59 6.14
CA GLU A 200 18.38 -20.64 5.81
C GLU A 200 17.96 -19.21 6.21
N ILE A 201 16.82 -18.74 5.70
CA ILE A 201 16.31 -17.39 5.99
C ILE A 201 16.03 -17.19 7.48
N ALA A 202 15.46 -18.19 8.18
CA ALA A 202 15.24 -18.11 9.61
C ALA A 202 16.56 -18.02 10.40
N THR A 203 17.63 -18.70 9.91
CA THR A 203 18.96 -18.64 10.51
C THR A 203 19.58 -17.27 10.32
N ASP A 204 19.51 -16.72 9.12
CA ASP A 204 20.04 -15.39 8.81
C ASP A 204 19.33 -14.32 9.64
N SER A 205 17.99 -14.36 9.69
CA SER A 205 17.20 -13.45 10.52
C SER A 205 17.58 -13.53 12.01
N LEU A 206 17.87 -14.72 12.56
CA LEU A 206 18.32 -14.85 13.92
C LEU A 206 19.73 -14.32 14.16
N ASN A 207 20.63 -14.47 13.18
CA ASN A 207 21.99 -13.93 13.26
C ASN A 207 21.97 -12.40 13.29
N GLU A 208 21.09 -11.76 12.53
CA GLU A 208 20.91 -10.32 12.55
C GLU A 208 20.35 -9.77 13.86
N LEU A 209 19.53 -10.58 14.56
CA LEU A 209 18.95 -10.23 15.88
C LEU A 209 19.93 -10.49 17.05
N SER A 210 21.01 -11.21 16.81
CA SER A 210 21.99 -11.52 17.86
C SER A 210 23.07 -10.42 17.90
N PRO A 211 23.33 -9.80 19.06
CA PRO A 211 24.35 -8.75 19.18
C PRO A 211 25.78 -9.27 18.97
#